data_1ca618116c9e4fbefb3c1f2127c35399
#
_entry.id   1ca618116c9e4fbefb3c1f2127c35399
#
_cell.length_a   1.000
_cell.length_b   1.000
_cell.length_c   1.000
_cell.angle_alpha   90.00
_cell.angle_beta   90.00
_cell.angle_gamma   90.00
#
_symmetry.space_group_name_H-M   'P 1'
#
loop_
_entity.id
_entity.type
_entity.pdbx_description
1 polymer ?
#
loop_
_entity_poly.entity_id
_entity_poly.type
_entity_poly.pdbx_seq_one_letter_code
_entity_poly.pdbx_strand_id
1 'polypeptide(L)'
;IEKDIPDWKESVKAALGNDVVAGTAVTGDEINDDTLMELVEKHFNAVTLGNELKPDALFNYQLEDKVNTKTIQFKGQDLEVPVVNEAGDSLDFSRADKLINKICEWNNENPDNKIRIRGHVLVWHSQTQEWFFHENYDKTKPYVDKETMNRRLEWFISSVFDHYFGEAANGKYDGLFYGWDVVNEAVIGNSYRTDTVSAAESLDEIRHGNNSSWWHVYKS
;
A
#
# COMPACT_ATOMS: atom_id res chain seq x y z
N ILE A 1 2.19 -28.89 -13.14
CA ILE A 1 1.58 -28.41 -14.39
C ILE A 1 2.72 -27.78 -15.18
N GLU A 2 3.18 -28.50 -16.20
CA GLU A 2 4.11 -27.91 -17.18
C GLU A 2 3.39 -26.72 -17.82
N LYS A 3 3.84 -25.52 -17.51
CA LYS A 3 3.35 -24.31 -18.17
C LYS A 3 4.12 -24.15 -19.46
N ASP A 4 3.62 -24.72 -20.54
CA ASP A 4 4.10 -24.45 -21.89
C ASP A 4 3.65 -23.03 -22.30
N ILE A 5 4.29 -22.04 -21.69
CA ILE A 5 4.11 -20.64 -22.10
C ILE A 5 5.10 -20.41 -23.23
N PRO A 6 4.63 -20.11 -24.45
CA PRO A 6 5.52 -19.81 -25.55
C PRO A 6 6.54 -18.77 -25.16
N ASP A 7 7.81 -19.05 -25.38
CA ASP A 7 8.86 -18.05 -25.15
C ASP A 7 8.74 -16.96 -26.20
N TRP A 8 8.03 -15.91 -25.86
CA TRP A 8 7.92 -14.73 -26.72
C TRP A 8 9.30 -14.12 -26.88
N LYS A 9 9.75 -14.03 -28.12
CA LYS A 9 11.08 -13.51 -28.47
C LYS A 9 11.29 -12.08 -27.96
N GLU A 10 10.23 -11.25 -28.02
CA GLU A 10 10.25 -9.87 -27.57
C GLU A 10 9.55 -9.75 -26.20
N SER A 11 10.13 -8.98 -25.29
CA SER A 11 9.51 -8.73 -23.99
C SER A 11 8.40 -7.69 -24.08
N VAL A 12 7.41 -7.75 -23.19
CA VAL A 12 6.32 -6.76 -23.12
C VAL A 12 6.88 -5.35 -22.93
N LYS A 13 7.84 -5.18 -22.01
CA LYS A 13 8.47 -3.87 -21.75
C LYS A 13 9.22 -3.33 -22.98
N ALA A 14 9.85 -4.20 -23.77
CA ALA A 14 10.51 -3.78 -25.01
C ALA A 14 9.50 -3.37 -26.10
N ALA A 15 8.39 -4.13 -26.23
CA ALA A 15 7.35 -3.82 -27.20
C ALA A 15 6.60 -2.50 -26.85
N LEU A 16 6.49 -2.15 -25.58
CA LEU A 16 5.85 -0.91 -25.12
C LEU A 16 6.77 0.32 -25.21
N GLY A 17 8.07 0.10 -25.33
CA GLY A 17 9.06 1.17 -25.37
C GLY A 17 9.37 1.76 -23.99
N ASN A 18 10.32 2.70 -23.96
CA ASN A 18 10.85 3.24 -22.70
C ASN A 18 9.92 4.22 -21.99
N ASP A 19 8.90 4.73 -22.69
CA ASP A 19 7.99 5.74 -22.15
C ASP A 19 6.84 5.12 -21.33
N VAL A 20 6.69 3.79 -21.37
CA VAL A 20 5.62 3.06 -20.68
C VAL A 20 6.20 2.16 -19.61
N VAL A 21 5.61 2.27 -18.41
CA VAL A 21 5.91 1.35 -17.31
C VAL A 21 5.05 0.10 -17.47
N ALA A 22 5.68 -1.03 -17.78
CA ALA A 22 5.07 -2.35 -17.78
C ALA A 22 5.24 -2.97 -16.41
N GLY A 23 4.14 -3.17 -15.66
CA GLY A 23 4.17 -3.67 -14.29
C GLY A 23 3.33 -4.92 -14.08
N THR A 24 3.66 -5.68 -13.05
CA THR A 24 2.87 -6.80 -12.52
C THR A 24 2.85 -6.76 -11.00
N ALA A 25 1.93 -7.49 -10.37
CA ALA A 25 1.96 -7.69 -8.93
C ALA A 25 2.82 -8.92 -8.59
N VAL A 26 3.49 -8.86 -7.43
CA VAL A 26 4.21 -10.00 -6.84
C VAL A 26 3.92 -10.07 -5.34
N THR A 27 3.80 -11.28 -4.81
CA THR A 27 3.61 -11.56 -3.39
C THR A 27 4.89 -12.13 -2.75
N GLY A 28 4.89 -12.27 -1.42
CA GLY A 28 6.00 -12.83 -0.68
C GLY A 28 6.38 -14.25 -1.09
N ASP A 29 5.44 -15.05 -1.57
CA ASP A 29 5.70 -16.41 -2.05
C ASP A 29 6.23 -16.38 -3.49
N GLU A 30 5.63 -15.58 -4.35
CA GLU A 30 5.99 -15.48 -5.77
C GLU A 30 7.40 -14.92 -6.00
N ILE A 31 7.86 -13.99 -5.17
CA ILE A 31 9.22 -13.44 -5.28
C ILE A 31 10.31 -14.48 -4.98
N ASN A 32 9.95 -15.62 -4.38
CA ASN A 32 10.85 -16.73 -4.13
C ASN A 32 10.75 -17.85 -5.19
N ASP A 33 9.87 -17.72 -6.17
CA ASP A 33 9.73 -18.64 -7.30
C ASP A 33 10.58 -18.13 -8.47
N ASP A 34 11.75 -18.74 -8.67
CA ASP A 34 12.70 -18.33 -9.70
C ASP A 34 12.06 -18.34 -11.10
N THR A 35 11.16 -19.29 -11.40
CA THR A 35 10.49 -19.37 -12.70
C THR A 35 9.54 -18.19 -12.93
N LEU A 36 8.81 -17.77 -11.88
CA LEU A 36 7.95 -16.60 -11.96
C LEU A 36 8.78 -15.32 -12.06
N MET A 37 9.87 -15.23 -11.31
CA MET A 37 10.75 -14.06 -11.36
C MET A 37 11.45 -13.93 -12.69
N GLU A 38 11.87 -15.00 -13.36
CA GLU A 38 12.39 -14.95 -14.73
C GLU A 38 11.38 -14.32 -15.72
N LEU A 39 10.08 -14.61 -15.57
CA LEU A 39 9.04 -13.97 -16.37
C LEU A 39 8.89 -12.47 -16.04
N VAL A 40 8.91 -12.13 -14.75
CA VAL A 40 8.84 -10.73 -14.30
C VAL A 40 10.01 -9.94 -14.88
N GLU A 41 11.21 -10.43 -14.70
CA GLU A 41 12.46 -9.81 -15.18
C GLU A 41 12.50 -9.62 -16.69
N LYS A 42 11.99 -10.59 -17.43
CA LYS A 42 11.92 -10.55 -18.89
C LYS A 42 10.91 -9.51 -19.39
N HIS A 43 9.72 -9.48 -18.80
CA HIS A 43 8.59 -8.77 -19.39
C HIS A 43 8.26 -7.44 -18.73
N PHE A 44 8.67 -7.21 -17.48
CA PHE A 44 8.26 -6.06 -16.69
C PHE A 44 9.44 -5.23 -16.20
N ASN A 45 9.22 -3.94 -16.06
CA ASN A 45 10.16 -2.99 -15.47
C ASN A 45 9.62 -2.33 -14.20
N ALA A 46 8.50 -2.84 -13.70
CA ALA A 46 7.93 -2.46 -12.41
C ALA A 46 7.14 -3.60 -11.76
N VAL A 47 7.10 -3.58 -10.44
CA VAL A 47 6.26 -4.47 -9.64
C VAL A 47 5.43 -3.68 -8.63
N THR A 48 4.29 -4.26 -8.24
CA THR A 48 3.48 -3.83 -7.11
C THR A 48 3.44 -4.97 -6.11
N LEU A 49 3.72 -4.71 -4.84
CA LEU A 49 3.59 -5.73 -3.80
C LEU A 49 2.11 -6.08 -3.62
N GLY A 50 1.79 -7.37 -3.67
CA GLY A 50 0.40 -7.85 -3.69
C GLY A 50 -0.36 -7.51 -2.41
N ASN A 51 0.30 -7.58 -1.24
CA ASN A 51 -0.33 -7.33 0.06
C ASN A 51 0.54 -6.55 1.04
N GLU A 52 1.84 -6.62 0.94
CA GLU A 52 2.78 -6.35 2.04
C GLU A 52 2.91 -4.86 2.39
N LEU A 53 2.47 -3.95 1.51
CA LEU A 53 2.38 -2.49 1.77
C LEU A 53 0.97 -2.01 2.08
N LYS A 54 -0.02 -2.90 2.16
CA LYS A 54 -1.37 -2.52 2.55
C LYS A 54 -1.45 -2.21 4.05
N PRO A 55 -2.39 -1.35 4.48
CA PRO A 55 -2.49 -0.96 5.88
C PRO A 55 -2.60 -2.14 6.85
N ASP A 56 -3.38 -3.18 6.51
CA ASP A 56 -3.52 -4.36 7.37
C ASP A 56 -2.20 -5.11 7.56
N ALA A 57 -1.38 -5.21 6.52
CA ALA A 57 -0.06 -5.83 6.61
C ALA A 57 0.90 -4.99 7.46
N LEU A 58 0.90 -3.66 7.26
CA LEU A 58 1.70 -2.73 8.06
C LEU A 58 1.23 -2.68 9.52
N PHE A 59 -0.05 -2.91 9.79
CA PHE A 59 -0.59 -3.13 11.13
C PHE A 59 -0.41 -4.58 11.62
N ASN A 60 0.46 -5.35 10.98
CA ASN A 60 0.83 -6.72 11.33
C ASN A 60 -0.39 -7.66 11.43
N TYR A 61 -1.42 -7.44 10.60
CA TYR A 61 -2.66 -8.22 10.58
C TYR A 61 -3.32 -8.38 11.95
N GLN A 62 -3.26 -7.34 12.80
CA GLN A 62 -3.92 -7.34 14.11
C GLN A 62 -5.44 -7.40 13.94
N LEU A 63 -6.02 -8.59 14.08
CA LEU A 63 -7.46 -8.85 13.87
C LEU A 63 -8.30 -8.66 15.14
N GLU A 64 -7.67 -8.32 16.25
CA GLU A 64 -8.32 -8.11 17.54
C GLU A 64 -9.30 -6.92 17.47
N ASP A 65 -10.28 -6.92 18.35
CA ASP A 65 -11.23 -5.81 18.45
C ASP A 65 -10.57 -4.52 18.95
N LYS A 66 -9.47 -4.68 19.69
CA LYS A 66 -8.70 -3.61 20.30
C LYS A 66 -7.22 -3.96 20.27
N VAL A 67 -6.37 -2.95 20.05
CA VAL A 67 -4.92 -3.07 20.17
C VAL A 67 -4.38 -2.20 21.29
N ASN A 68 -3.21 -2.58 21.81
CA ASN A 68 -2.49 -1.73 22.76
C ASN A 68 -1.99 -0.48 22.03
N THR A 69 -1.80 0.59 22.80
CA THR A 69 -1.35 1.88 22.28
C THR A 69 -0.15 2.39 23.05
N LYS A 70 0.56 3.32 22.45
CA LYS A 70 1.59 4.15 23.09
C LYS A 70 1.45 5.59 22.66
N THR A 71 1.92 6.52 23.48
CA THR A 71 1.99 7.93 23.14
C THR A 71 3.35 8.25 22.52
N ILE A 72 3.35 8.96 21.41
CA ILE A 72 4.54 9.48 20.76
C ILE A 72 4.46 10.99 20.61
N GLN A 73 5.61 11.66 20.37
CA GLN A 73 5.65 13.04 19.92
C GLN A 73 5.56 13.07 18.40
N PHE A 74 4.50 13.62 17.86
CA PHE A 74 4.31 13.80 16.43
C PHE A 74 4.03 15.26 16.12
N LYS A 75 4.93 15.90 15.36
CA LYS A 75 4.88 17.33 15.02
C LYS A 75 4.69 18.25 16.25
N GLY A 76 5.38 17.91 17.34
CA GLY A 76 5.39 18.69 18.57
C GLY A 76 4.15 18.53 19.47
N GLN A 77 3.32 17.54 19.22
CA GLN A 77 2.15 17.21 20.02
C GLN A 77 2.09 15.71 20.35
N ASP A 78 1.50 15.39 21.48
CA ASP A 78 1.21 14.02 21.85
C ASP A 78 0.23 13.38 20.84
N LEU A 79 0.57 12.19 20.36
CA LEU A 79 -0.30 11.37 19.53
C LEU A 79 -0.30 9.93 20.06
N GLU A 80 -1.49 9.40 20.29
CA GLU A 80 -1.66 7.98 20.58
C GLU A 80 -1.59 7.20 19.27
N VAL A 81 -0.75 6.15 19.24
CA VAL A 81 -0.54 5.27 18.10
C VAL A 81 -0.63 3.80 18.51
N PRO A 82 -1.02 2.89 17.61
CA PRO A 82 -1.14 1.47 17.96
C PRO A 82 0.24 0.84 18.21
N VAL A 83 0.24 -0.27 18.95
CA VAL A 83 1.39 -1.17 19.10
C VAL A 83 1.01 -2.48 18.42
N VAL A 84 1.74 -2.85 17.35
CA VAL A 84 1.33 -3.94 16.47
C VAL A 84 2.19 -5.19 16.57
N ASN A 85 3.29 -5.15 17.34
CA ASN A 85 4.14 -6.30 17.59
C ASN A 85 4.78 -6.27 18.98
N GLU A 86 5.45 -7.36 19.36
CA GLU A 86 6.11 -7.49 20.65
C GLU A 86 7.30 -6.54 20.85
N ALA A 87 7.90 -6.06 19.76
CA ALA A 87 8.97 -5.05 19.79
C ALA A 87 8.44 -3.66 20.18
N GLY A 88 7.14 -3.48 20.17
CA GLY A 88 6.50 -2.21 20.48
C GLY A 88 6.39 -1.27 19.28
N ASP A 89 6.54 -1.77 18.07
CA ASP A 89 6.39 -0.97 16.87
C ASP A 89 4.93 -0.63 16.59
N SER A 90 4.72 0.50 15.91
CA SER A 90 3.39 0.96 15.52
C SER A 90 3.04 0.59 14.08
N LEU A 91 4.04 0.28 13.27
CA LEU A 91 3.95 -0.31 11.94
C LEU A 91 5.02 -1.40 11.79
N ASP A 92 4.69 -2.47 11.11
CA ASP A 92 5.60 -3.59 10.83
C ASP A 92 5.92 -3.64 9.33
N PHE A 93 7.09 -3.18 8.96
CA PHE A 93 7.59 -3.18 7.58
C PHE A 93 8.30 -4.48 7.19
N SER A 94 8.49 -5.41 8.11
CA SER A 94 9.36 -6.59 7.91
C SER A 94 8.98 -7.42 6.68
N ARG A 95 7.69 -7.57 6.40
CA ARG A 95 7.20 -8.30 5.22
C ARG A 95 7.48 -7.56 3.92
N ALA A 96 7.17 -6.27 3.88
CA ALA A 96 7.41 -5.44 2.71
C ALA A 96 8.91 -5.32 2.43
N ASP A 97 9.72 -5.04 3.45
CA ASP A 97 11.17 -4.91 3.34
C ASP A 97 11.84 -6.17 2.79
N LYS A 98 11.35 -7.34 3.16
CA LYS A 98 11.86 -8.60 2.62
C LYS A 98 11.76 -8.67 1.10
N LEU A 99 10.62 -8.24 0.52
CA LEU A 99 10.42 -8.22 -0.92
C LEU A 99 11.22 -7.08 -1.57
N ILE A 100 11.13 -5.90 -0.98
CA ILE A 100 11.79 -4.70 -1.50
C ILE A 100 13.31 -4.89 -1.54
N ASN A 101 13.89 -5.51 -0.51
CA ASN A 101 15.32 -5.80 -0.48
C ASN A 101 15.75 -6.76 -1.60
N LYS A 102 14.94 -7.77 -1.93
CA LYS A 102 15.21 -8.64 -3.08
C LYS A 102 15.21 -7.89 -4.41
N ILE A 103 14.28 -6.94 -4.59
CA ILE A 103 14.29 -6.08 -5.77
C ILE A 103 15.52 -5.17 -5.78
N CYS A 104 15.94 -4.65 -4.63
CA CYS A 104 17.17 -3.88 -4.52
C CYS A 104 18.40 -4.72 -4.91
N GLU A 105 18.51 -5.95 -4.41
CA GLU A 105 19.59 -6.90 -4.75
C GLU A 105 19.60 -7.17 -6.24
N TRP A 106 18.46 -7.50 -6.83
CA TRP A 106 18.31 -7.66 -8.27
C TRP A 106 18.79 -6.42 -9.05
N ASN A 107 18.35 -5.22 -8.65
CA ASN A 107 18.71 -3.98 -9.32
C ASN A 107 20.22 -3.67 -9.24
N ASN A 108 20.89 -4.09 -8.18
CA ASN A 108 22.32 -3.94 -8.03
C ASN A 108 23.09 -4.87 -8.98
N GLU A 109 22.57 -6.08 -9.18
CA GLU A 109 23.16 -7.07 -10.09
C GLU A 109 22.82 -6.77 -11.56
N ASN A 110 21.72 -6.07 -11.82
CA ASN A 110 21.20 -5.76 -13.16
C ASN A 110 20.97 -4.25 -13.37
N PRO A 111 22.02 -3.43 -13.37
CA PRO A 111 21.89 -1.97 -13.40
C PRO A 111 21.22 -1.42 -14.68
N ASP A 112 21.30 -2.15 -15.78
CA ASP A 112 20.70 -1.79 -17.08
C ASP A 112 19.25 -2.31 -17.24
N ASN A 113 18.78 -3.14 -16.32
CA ASN A 113 17.45 -3.77 -16.37
C ASN A 113 16.73 -3.67 -15.03
N LYS A 114 16.67 -2.47 -14.46
CA LYS A 114 16.09 -2.24 -13.14
C LYS A 114 14.58 -2.41 -13.13
N ILE A 115 14.09 -2.97 -12.04
CA ILE A 115 12.68 -3.07 -11.68
C ILE A 115 12.36 -1.99 -10.66
N ARG A 116 11.31 -1.21 -10.91
CA ARG A 116 10.80 -0.18 -10.00
C ARG A 116 9.59 -0.69 -9.22
N ILE A 117 9.22 0.00 -8.15
CA ILE A 117 8.08 -0.38 -7.32
C ILE A 117 6.99 0.69 -7.40
N ARG A 118 5.74 0.25 -7.54
CA ARG A 118 4.56 1.04 -7.25
C ARG A 118 4.11 0.73 -5.83
N GLY A 119 4.09 1.74 -4.97
CA GLY A 119 3.59 1.61 -3.61
C GLY A 119 2.06 1.43 -3.62
N HIS A 120 1.56 0.38 -3.01
CA HIS A 120 0.14 0.06 -2.94
C HIS A 120 -0.19 -0.46 -1.56
N VAL A 121 -0.92 0.23 -0.75
CA VAL A 121 -1.71 1.45 -0.90
C VAL A 121 -1.72 2.24 0.42
N LEU A 122 -1.86 3.57 0.40
CA LEU A 122 -1.91 4.35 1.64
C LEU A 122 -3.31 4.37 2.26
N VAL A 123 -4.36 4.57 1.45
CA VAL A 123 -5.75 4.65 1.91
C VAL A 123 -6.64 3.72 1.07
N TRP A 124 -7.32 2.82 1.75
CA TRP A 124 -8.27 1.93 1.12
C TRP A 124 -9.43 1.62 2.06
N HIS A 125 -10.64 1.41 1.51
CA HIS A 125 -11.84 1.02 2.27
C HIS A 125 -11.77 -0.43 2.76
N SER A 126 -10.92 -1.25 2.17
CA SER A 126 -10.65 -2.65 2.52
C SER A 126 -9.22 -2.78 3.07
N GLN A 127 -8.92 -3.89 3.70
CA GLN A 127 -7.59 -4.20 4.25
C GLN A 127 -6.97 -3.06 5.07
N THR A 128 -7.83 -2.34 5.81
CA THR A 128 -7.45 -1.40 6.87
C THR A 128 -8.19 -1.84 8.12
N GLN A 129 -7.47 -2.00 9.20
CA GLN A 129 -8.03 -2.52 10.44
C GLN A 129 -9.13 -1.62 11.01
N GLU A 130 -10.29 -2.21 11.37
CA GLU A 130 -11.44 -1.44 11.82
C GLU A 130 -11.17 -0.63 13.08
N TRP A 131 -10.40 -1.16 14.04
CA TRP A 131 -10.02 -0.43 15.24
C TRP A 131 -9.26 0.89 14.95
N PHE A 132 -8.64 1.05 13.78
CA PHE A 132 -7.94 2.27 13.38
C PHE A 132 -8.85 3.49 13.30
N PHE A 133 -10.13 3.27 13.03
CA PHE A 133 -11.16 4.30 12.87
C PHE A 133 -11.87 4.66 14.18
N HIS A 134 -11.63 3.93 15.26
CA HIS A 134 -12.35 4.04 16.51
C HIS A 134 -11.52 4.66 17.63
N GLU A 135 -12.22 5.24 18.62
CA GLU A 135 -11.60 5.80 19.81
C GLU A 135 -10.76 4.74 20.55
N ASN A 136 -9.58 5.14 21.04
CA ASN A 136 -8.64 4.28 21.75
C ASN A 136 -8.22 3.03 20.97
N TYR A 137 -8.32 3.05 19.63
CA TYR A 137 -8.04 1.91 18.74
C TYR A 137 -8.82 0.64 19.16
N ASP A 138 -10.11 0.82 19.48
CA ASP A 138 -11.03 -0.20 19.96
C ASP A 138 -12.33 -0.16 19.14
N LYS A 139 -12.57 -1.17 18.28
CA LYS A 139 -13.74 -1.18 17.36
C LYS A 139 -15.09 -1.25 18.08
N THR A 140 -15.10 -1.49 19.40
CA THR A 140 -16.32 -1.43 20.21
C THR A 140 -16.68 -0.01 20.66
N LYS A 141 -15.82 0.96 20.41
CA LYS A 141 -16.01 2.38 20.71
C LYS A 141 -16.56 3.15 19.51
N PRO A 142 -17.04 4.39 19.70
CA PRO A 142 -17.41 5.25 18.59
C PRO A 142 -16.29 5.48 17.58
N TYR A 143 -16.65 5.86 16.37
CA TYR A 143 -15.69 6.40 15.40
C TYR A 143 -15.05 7.67 15.96
N VAL A 144 -13.78 7.87 15.67
CA VAL A 144 -13.09 9.13 16.01
C VAL A 144 -13.63 10.29 15.17
N ASP A 145 -13.43 11.51 15.66
CA ASP A 145 -13.71 12.71 14.89
C ASP A 145 -12.71 12.92 13.73
N LYS A 146 -13.04 13.84 12.83
CA LYS A 146 -12.22 14.17 11.66
C LYS A 146 -10.82 14.64 12.02
N GLU A 147 -10.68 15.44 13.08
CA GLU A 147 -9.40 16.00 13.50
C GLU A 147 -8.46 14.87 13.97
N THR A 148 -8.96 14.00 14.81
CA THR A 148 -8.24 12.81 15.28
C THR A 148 -7.85 11.91 14.12
N MET A 149 -8.77 11.65 13.18
CA MET A 149 -8.47 10.82 12.01
C MET A 149 -7.44 11.47 11.08
N ASN A 150 -7.54 12.77 10.85
CA ASN A 150 -6.55 13.49 10.05
C ASN A 150 -5.14 13.35 10.65
N ARG A 151 -5.01 13.44 11.97
CA ARG A 151 -3.72 13.27 12.65
C ARG A 151 -3.21 11.83 12.55
N ARG A 152 -4.09 10.83 12.70
CA ARG A 152 -3.73 9.41 12.52
C ARG A 152 -3.27 9.12 11.09
N LEU A 153 -4.00 9.64 10.11
CA LEU A 153 -3.68 9.47 8.69
C LEU A 153 -2.36 10.15 8.33
N GLU A 154 -2.16 11.37 8.80
CA GLU A 154 -0.91 12.11 8.58
C GLU A 154 0.29 11.38 9.19
N TRP A 155 0.13 10.87 10.41
CA TRP A 155 1.14 10.04 11.05
C TRP A 155 1.42 8.76 10.24
N PHE A 156 0.38 8.03 9.82
CA PHE A 156 0.53 6.80 9.08
C PHE A 156 1.30 7.03 7.77
N ILE A 157 0.86 8.01 6.97
CA ILE A 157 1.52 8.35 5.69
C ILE A 157 2.96 8.82 5.93
N SER A 158 3.18 9.71 6.90
CA SER A 158 4.53 10.18 7.24
C SER A 158 5.43 9.02 7.65
N SER A 159 4.94 8.09 8.47
CA SER A 159 5.72 6.93 8.93
C SER A 159 6.12 6.01 7.77
N VAL A 160 5.22 5.80 6.79
CA VAL A 160 5.53 5.01 5.59
C VAL A 160 6.62 5.70 4.76
N PHE A 161 6.49 7.01 4.55
CA PHE A 161 7.49 7.76 3.76
C PHE A 161 8.81 7.93 4.50
N ASP A 162 8.78 8.15 5.81
CA ASP A 162 10.00 8.24 6.62
C ASP A 162 10.78 6.91 6.63
N HIS A 163 10.07 5.77 6.61
CA HIS A 163 10.72 4.46 6.54
C HIS A 163 11.51 4.27 5.24
N TYR A 164 10.96 4.68 4.09
CA TYR A 164 11.60 4.47 2.79
C TYR A 164 12.46 5.65 2.32
N PHE A 165 12.15 6.87 2.72
CA PHE A 165 12.78 8.09 2.20
C PHE A 165 13.34 9.01 3.27
N GLY A 166 13.15 8.68 4.55
CA GLY A 166 13.70 9.43 5.67
C GLY A 166 15.21 9.24 5.84
N GLU A 167 15.81 10.01 6.75
CA GLU A 167 17.26 9.98 7.01
C GLU A 167 17.77 8.58 7.36
N ALA A 168 16.97 7.77 8.08
CA ALA A 168 17.35 6.41 8.47
C ALA A 168 17.49 5.45 7.27
N ALA A 169 16.75 5.69 6.18
CA ALA A 169 16.87 4.91 4.95
C ALA A 169 18.20 5.17 4.22
N ASN A 170 18.83 6.32 4.47
CA ASN A 170 20.14 6.69 3.93
C ASN A 170 20.26 6.48 2.41
N GLY A 171 19.20 6.84 1.67
CA GLY A 171 19.17 6.74 0.21
C GLY A 171 19.07 5.31 -0.36
N LYS A 172 18.92 4.29 0.50
CA LYS A 172 18.86 2.88 0.09
C LYS A 172 17.81 2.60 -0.99
N TYR A 173 16.70 3.33 -0.98
CA TYR A 173 15.57 3.12 -1.86
C TYR A 173 15.41 4.23 -2.93
N ASP A 174 16.45 5.06 -3.14
CA ASP A 174 16.42 6.14 -4.11
C ASP A 174 16.16 5.63 -5.53
N GLY A 175 15.17 6.21 -6.19
CA GLY A 175 14.76 5.84 -7.54
C GLY A 175 14.04 4.49 -7.66
N LEU A 176 13.82 3.77 -6.55
CA LEU A 176 13.13 2.50 -6.55
C LEU A 176 11.61 2.67 -6.71
N PHE A 177 11.00 3.54 -5.91
CA PHE A 177 9.57 3.83 -6.02
C PHE A 177 9.33 4.89 -7.10
N TYR A 178 8.43 4.61 -8.05
CA TYR A 178 8.08 5.57 -9.10
C TYR A 178 6.73 6.24 -8.90
N GLY A 179 5.92 5.74 -7.97
CA GLY A 179 4.63 6.29 -7.62
C GLY A 179 3.93 5.50 -6.52
N TRP A 180 2.84 6.07 -5.98
CA TRP A 180 2.01 5.47 -4.95
C TRP A 180 0.54 5.61 -5.28
N ASP A 181 -0.24 4.57 -4.95
CA ASP A 181 -1.68 4.65 -4.87
C ASP A 181 -2.04 5.32 -3.55
N VAL A 182 -2.45 6.60 -3.61
CA VAL A 182 -2.77 7.35 -2.39
C VAL A 182 -4.13 6.92 -1.86
N VAL A 183 -5.15 6.87 -2.73
CA VAL A 183 -6.50 6.37 -2.40
C VAL A 183 -6.90 5.35 -3.43
N ASN A 184 -7.21 4.14 -2.98
CA ASN A 184 -7.66 3.06 -3.84
C ASN A 184 -9.18 2.88 -3.77
N GLU A 185 -9.81 2.64 -4.92
CA GLU A 185 -11.24 2.29 -5.04
C GLU A 185 -12.20 3.24 -4.30
N ALA A 186 -11.91 4.54 -4.34
CA ALA A 186 -12.77 5.55 -3.70
C ALA A 186 -14.16 5.62 -4.32
N VAL A 187 -14.27 5.24 -5.59
CA VAL A 187 -15.52 5.26 -6.37
C VAL A 187 -16.02 3.83 -6.50
N ILE A 188 -17.33 3.63 -6.24
CA ILE A 188 -18.04 2.38 -6.52
C ILE A 188 -18.65 2.57 -7.91
N GLY A 189 -17.89 2.27 -8.95
CA GLY A 189 -18.43 2.58 -10.29
C GLY A 189 -19.20 1.41 -10.89
N ASN A 190 -20.40 1.65 -11.36
CA ASN A 190 -20.77 1.16 -12.66
C ASN A 190 -20.03 2.04 -13.68
N SER A 191 -18.75 1.83 -13.80
CA SER A 191 -17.79 2.63 -14.55
C SER A 191 -18.03 2.71 -16.07
N TYR A 192 -19.21 2.29 -16.51
CA TYR A 192 -19.69 2.34 -17.89
C TYR A 192 -20.68 3.48 -18.14
N ARG A 193 -20.91 4.35 -17.15
CA ARG A 193 -21.76 5.51 -17.35
C ARG A 193 -20.97 6.61 -18.03
N THR A 194 -21.29 6.80 -19.26
CA THR A 194 -20.78 7.89 -20.08
C THR A 194 -21.48 9.20 -19.69
N ASP A 195 -20.75 10.28 -19.71
CA ASP A 195 -21.01 11.71 -20.00
C ASP A 195 -22.32 12.39 -19.55
N THR A 196 -23.29 11.71 -18.94
CA THR A 196 -24.60 12.28 -18.58
C THR A 196 -24.99 12.14 -17.12
N VAL A 197 -24.04 11.81 -16.26
CA VAL A 197 -24.29 11.63 -14.81
C VAL A 197 -24.41 13.00 -14.15
N SER A 198 -25.56 13.24 -13.50
CA SER A 198 -25.74 14.45 -12.69
C SER A 198 -24.80 14.47 -11.48
N ALA A 199 -24.50 15.64 -10.93
CA ALA A 199 -23.66 15.77 -9.74
C ALA A 199 -24.20 14.96 -8.54
N ALA A 200 -25.54 14.79 -8.44
CA ALA A 200 -26.17 13.97 -7.40
C ALA A 200 -25.91 12.47 -7.62
N GLU A 201 -26.00 12.00 -8.87
CA GLU A 201 -25.71 10.61 -9.21
C GLU A 201 -24.22 10.27 -9.06
N SER A 202 -23.33 11.23 -9.31
CA SER A 202 -21.88 11.02 -9.11
C SER A 202 -21.49 10.89 -7.64
N LEU A 203 -22.24 11.50 -6.72
CA LEU A 203 -22.03 11.32 -5.28
C LEU A 203 -22.40 9.92 -4.80
N ASP A 204 -23.39 9.29 -5.43
CA ASP A 204 -23.76 7.90 -5.13
C ASP A 204 -22.69 6.87 -5.58
N GLU A 205 -21.78 7.27 -6.43
CA GLU A 205 -20.67 6.43 -6.88
C GLU A 205 -19.45 6.48 -5.94
N ILE A 206 -19.40 7.44 -5.01
CA ILE A 206 -18.38 7.47 -3.97
C ILE A 206 -18.69 6.41 -2.91
N ARG A 207 -17.69 5.65 -2.48
CA ARG A 207 -17.87 4.66 -1.42
C ARG A 207 -18.39 5.31 -0.15
N HIS A 208 -19.56 4.87 0.30
CA HIS A 208 -20.25 5.41 1.46
C HIS A 208 -20.93 4.32 2.32
N GLY A 209 -21.43 4.73 3.49
CA GLY A 209 -22.17 3.87 4.40
C GLY A 209 -21.37 2.66 4.85
N ASN A 210 -22.00 1.49 4.85
CA ASN A 210 -21.38 0.24 5.33
C ASN A 210 -20.20 -0.26 4.48
N ASN A 211 -19.93 0.39 3.35
CA ASN A 211 -18.82 0.02 2.47
C ASN A 211 -17.50 0.73 2.81
N SER A 212 -17.51 1.67 3.77
CA SER A 212 -16.28 2.41 4.11
C SER A 212 -16.34 3.05 5.48
N SER A 213 -15.43 2.65 6.38
CA SER A 213 -15.23 3.29 7.66
C SER A 213 -14.71 4.72 7.52
N TRP A 214 -13.98 5.02 6.44
CA TRP A 214 -13.62 6.39 6.06
C TRP A 214 -14.85 7.27 5.91
N TRP A 215 -15.89 6.78 5.24
CA TRP A 215 -17.14 7.52 5.12
C TRP A 215 -17.77 7.83 6.48
N HIS A 216 -17.77 6.87 7.42
CA HIS A 216 -18.36 7.08 8.75
C HIS A 216 -17.65 8.20 9.51
N VAL A 217 -16.34 8.34 9.35
CA VAL A 217 -15.56 9.44 9.96
C VAL A 217 -15.81 10.76 9.26
N TYR A 218 -15.87 10.79 7.93
CA TYR A 218 -15.83 12.05 7.16
C TYR A 218 -17.18 12.58 6.68
N LYS A 219 -18.28 11.84 6.83
CA LYS A 219 -19.61 12.23 6.36
C LYS A 219 -20.27 13.39 7.11
N SER A 220 -19.81 13.72 8.30
CA SER A 220 -20.42 14.75 9.19
C SER A 220 -19.93 16.15 8.85
#